data_a37e462b6048161ca0076bf75939fbfa
#
_entry.id   a37e462b6048161ca0076bf75939fbfa
#
_cell.length_a   1.000
_cell.length_b   1.000
_cell.length_c   1.000
_cell.angle_alpha   90.00
_cell.angle_beta   90.00
_cell.angle_gamma   90.00
#
_symmetry.space_group_name_H-M   'P 1'
#
loop_
_entity.id
_entity.type
_entity.pdbx_description
1 polymer ?
#
loop_
_entity_poly.entity_id
_entity_poly.type
_entity_poly.pdbx_seq_one_letter_code
_entity_poly.pdbx_strand_id
1 'polypeptide(L)' 'MLKASIIVQEDCFEIEKLFSFEDKEFQNQRAKYTTKKEKDTLTFLVEAKDSTALRSVLNTITKLLSVYEKKKKIIENE' A
#
# COMPACT_ATOMS: atom_id res chain seq x y z
N MET A 1 8.32 -14.68 11.32
CA MET A 1 7.92 -13.76 10.25
C MET A 1 6.94 -12.74 10.79
N LEU A 2 7.14 -11.48 10.44
CA LEU A 2 6.25 -10.41 10.88
C LEU A 2 5.19 -10.15 9.84
N LYS A 3 3.98 -9.84 10.29
CA LYS A 3 2.85 -9.55 9.40
C LYS A 3 2.16 -8.29 9.86
N ALA A 4 1.66 -7.51 8.89
CA ALA A 4 0.90 -6.32 9.17
C ALA A 4 -0.16 -6.14 8.11
N SER A 5 -1.17 -5.33 8.39
CA SER A 5 -2.18 -5.02 7.40
C SER A 5 -2.54 -3.54 7.46
N ILE A 6 -2.91 -3.00 6.30
CA ILE A 6 -3.39 -1.63 6.18
C ILE A 6 -4.74 -1.72 5.48
N ILE A 7 -5.75 -1.11 6.06
CA ILE A 7 -7.11 -1.15 5.52
C ILE A 7 -7.48 0.23 5.03
N VAL A 8 -7.89 0.31 3.76
CA VAL A 8 -8.34 1.56 3.13
C VAL A 8 -9.81 1.41 2.79
N GLN A 9 -10.63 2.38 3.18
CA GLN A 9 -12.08 2.32 2.99
C GLN A 9 -12.61 3.39 2.05
N GLU A 10 -11.74 4.05 1.30
CA GLU A 10 -12.18 5.04 0.32
C GLU A 10 -11.28 4.97 -0.91
N ASP A 11 -11.87 5.29 -2.07
CA ASP A 11 -11.14 5.31 -3.34
C ASP A 11 -10.37 4.03 -3.63
N CYS A 12 -10.95 2.90 -3.22
CA CYS A 12 -10.26 1.61 -3.30
C CYS A 12 -9.89 1.23 -4.73
N PHE A 13 -10.74 1.52 -5.68
CA PHE A 13 -10.48 1.18 -7.08
C PHE A 13 -9.27 1.95 -7.62
N GLU A 14 -9.22 3.24 -7.37
CA GLU A 14 -8.13 4.08 -7.85
C GLU A 14 -6.81 3.73 -7.17
N ILE A 15 -6.87 3.47 -5.87
CA ILE A 15 -5.67 3.12 -5.11
C ILE A 15 -5.14 1.76 -5.54
N GLU A 16 -6.02 0.79 -5.73
CA GLU A 16 -5.61 -0.53 -6.21
C GLU A 16 -4.93 -0.41 -7.58
N LYS A 17 -5.48 0.41 -8.44
CA LYS A 17 -4.92 0.63 -9.77
C LYS A 17 -3.52 1.24 -9.68
N LEU A 18 -3.33 2.20 -8.79
CA LEU A 18 -2.03 2.81 -8.57
C LEU A 18 -1.00 1.78 -8.16
N PHE A 19 -1.36 0.92 -7.22
CA PHE A 19 -0.44 -0.09 -6.70
C PHE A 19 -0.21 -1.26 -7.66
N SER A 20 -1.04 -1.43 -8.67
CA SER A 20 -0.87 -2.52 -9.61
C SER A 20 0.38 -2.37 -10.47
N PHE A 21 0.95 -1.17 -10.53
CA PHE A 21 2.16 -0.91 -11.30
C PHE A 21 3.43 -1.02 -10.46
N GLU A 22 3.28 -1.29 -9.16
CA GLU A 22 4.43 -1.33 -8.26
C GLU A 22 4.91 -2.76 -8.05
N ASP A 23 6.22 -2.88 -7.80
CA ASP A 23 6.81 -4.14 -7.41
C ASP A 23 6.29 -4.53 -6.03
N LYS A 24 5.82 -5.76 -5.92
CA LYS A 24 5.26 -6.24 -4.65
C LYS A 24 6.26 -7.01 -3.81
N GLU A 25 7.46 -7.23 -4.34
CA GLU A 25 8.54 -7.87 -3.62
C GLU A 25 9.65 -6.87 -3.38
N PHE A 26 10.24 -6.92 -2.20
CA PHE A 26 11.21 -5.95 -1.75
C PHE A 26 12.49 -6.60 -1.24
N GLN A 27 13.61 -5.95 -1.53
CA GLN A 27 14.89 -6.25 -0.88
C GLN A 27 15.24 -7.73 -0.84
N ASN A 28 15.43 -8.32 -2.01
CA ASN A 28 15.86 -9.71 -2.11
C ASN A 28 14.84 -10.66 -1.46
N GLN A 29 13.57 -10.34 -1.60
CA GLN A 29 12.50 -11.19 -1.10
C GLN A 29 12.43 -11.26 0.43
N ARG A 30 12.98 -10.27 1.10
CA ARG A 30 12.87 -10.21 2.56
C ARG A 30 11.51 -9.70 3.02
N ALA A 31 10.77 -9.09 2.12
CA ALA A 31 9.43 -8.60 2.42
C ALA A 31 8.59 -8.61 1.16
N LYS A 32 7.28 -8.70 1.35
CA LYS A 32 6.33 -8.64 0.24
C LYS A 32 4.98 -8.15 0.76
N TYR A 33 4.15 -7.70 -0.17
CA TYR A 33 2.77 -7.40 0.19
C TYR A 33 1.84 -7.86 -0.91
N THR A 34 0.59 -8.12 -0.52
CA THR A 34 -0.48 -8.44 -1.46
C THR A 34 -1.65 -7.54 -1.15
N THR A 35 -2.53 -7.36 -2.13
CA THR A 35 -3.72 -6.54 -1.96
C THR A 35 -4.95 -7.42 -2.11
N LYS A 36 -5.97 -7.09 -1.34
CA LYS A 36 -7.27 -7.77 -1.44
C LYS A 36 -8.34 -6.70 -1.44
N LYS A 37 -9.16 -6.70 -2.48
CA LYS A 37 -10.24 -5.73 -2.60
C LYS A 37 -11.58 -6.42 -2.39
N GLU A 38 -12.40 -5.85 -1.50
CA GLU A 38 -13.77 -6.33 -1.26
C GLU A 38 -14.69 -5.11 -1.19
N LYS A 39 -15.67 -5.04 -2.10
CA LYS A 39 -16.62 -3.93 -2.15
C LYS A 39 -15.91 -2.58 -1.99
N ASP A 40 -16.03 -1.98 -0.81
CA ASP A 40 -15.48 -0.66 -0.53
C ASP A 40 -14.23 -0.70 0.33
N THR A 41 -13.60 -1.87 0.44
CA THR A 41 -12.42 -2.04 1.30
C THR A 41 -11.26 -2.60 0.51
N LEU A 42 -10.10 -1.96 0.66
CA LEU A 42 -8.86 -2.45 0.08
C LEU A 42 -7.90 -2.75 1.24
N THR A 43 -7.41 -3.98 1.31
CA THR A 43 -6.52 -4.40 2.37
C THR A 43 -5.15 -4.72 1.80
N PHE A 44 -4.11 -4.15 2.40
CA PHE A 44 -2.72 -4.49 2.08
C PHE A 44 -2.24 -5.47 3.15
N LEU A 45 -1.86 -6.67 2.75
CA LEU A 45 -1.32 -7.67 3.65
C LEU A 45 0.19 -7.71 3.45
N VAL A 46 0.93 -7.40 4.51
CA VAL A 46 2.39 -7.29 4.45
C VAL A 46 3.03 -8.42 5.25
N GLU A 47 4.03 -9.05 4.67
CA GLU A 47 4.83 -10.06 5.35
C GLU A 47 6.30 -9.68 5.22
N ALA A 48 7.04 -9.80 6.32
CA ALA A 48 8.46 -9.45 6.32
C ALA A 48 9.22 -10.35 7.27
N LYS A 49 10.50 -10.58 6.96
CA LYS A 49 11.35 -11.44 7.77
C LYS A 49 11.81 -10.75 9.05
N ASP A 50 11.92 -9.42 9.03
CA ASP A 50 12.34 -8.68 10.21
C ASP A 50 11.69 -7.29 10.22
N SER A 51 11.89 -6.56 11.31
CA SER A 51 11.24 -5.27 11.49
C SER A 51 11.75 -4.21 10.52
N THR A 52 13.00 -4.29 10.10
CA THR A 52 13.54 -3.33 9.14
C THR A 52 12.87 -3.49 7.78
N ALA A 53 12.72 -4.73 7.33
CA ALA A 53 12.03 -5.02 6.07
C ALA A 53 10.56 -4.63 6.15
N LEU A 54 9.91 -4.89 7.29
CA LEU A 54 8.53 -4.52 7.49
C LEU A 54 8.33 -3.01 7.38
N ARG A 55 9.19 -2.25 8.07
CA ARG A 55 9.14 -0.80 8.02
C ARG A 55 9.32 -0.27 6.61
N SER A 56 10.22 -0.87 5.86
CA SER A 56 10.51 -0.46 4.50
C SER A 56 9.26 -0.57 3.61
N VAL A 57 8.55 -1.69 3.71
CA VAL A 57 7.33 -1.90 2.93
C VAL A 57 6.22 -0.95 3.37
N LEU A 58 6.03 -0.81 4.69
CA LEU A 58 5.02 0.09 5.21
C LEU A 58 5.28 1.53 4.79
N ASN A 59 6.53 1.96 4.80
CA ASN A 59 6.89 3.30 4.35
C ASN A 59 6.58 3.50 2.87
N THR A 60 6.83 2.50 2.05
CA THR A 60 6.52 2.58 0.62
C THR A 60 5.02 2.71 0.40
N ILE A 61 4.23 1.88 1.08
CA ILE A 61 2.79 1.92 0.94
C ILE A 61 2.23 3.26 1.40
N THR A 62 2.64 3.72 2.58
CA THR A 62 2.13 4.98 3.12
C THR A 62 2.57 6.17 2.29
N LYS A 63 3.78 6.13 1.72
CA LYS A 63 4.27 7.18 0.84
C LYS A 63 3.40 7.30 -0.41
N LEU A 64 3.06 6.17 -1.02
CA LEU A 64 2.21 6.18 -2.21
C LEU A 64 0.80 6.65 -1.89
N LEU A 65 0.27 6.26 -0.73
CA LEU A 65 -1.03 6.75 -0.30
C LEU A 65 -1.01 8.26 -0.09
N SER A 66 0.08 8.78 0.48
CA SER A 66 0.23 10.23 0.66
C SER A 66 0.26 10.97 -0.67
N VAL A 67 0.95 10.42 -1.65
CA VAL A 67 1.01 11.01 -2.99
C VAL A 67 -0.40 11.05 -3.59
N TYR A 68 -1.15 9.97 -3.43
CA TYR A 68 -2.51 9.91 -3.93
C TYR A 68 -3.39 10.97 -3.27
N GLU A 69 -3.31 11.09 -1.97
CA GLU A 69 -4.09 12.08 -1.23
C GLU A 69 -3.78 13.51 -1.67
N LYS A 70 -2.53 13.82 -1.90
CA LYS A 70 -2.12 15.15 -2.38
C LYS A 70 -2.67 15.44 -3.75
N LYS A 71 -2.63 14.48 -4.67
CA LYS A 71 -3.19 14.64 -6.00
C LYS A 71 -4.69 14.91 -5.93
N LYS A 72 -5.39 14.13 -5.13
CA LYS A 72 -6.82 14.26 -4.98
C LYS A 72 -7.19 15.65 -4.43
N LYS A 73 -6.42 16.11 -3.45
CA LYS A 73 -6.66 17.41 -2.82
C LYS A 73 -6.49 18.56 -3.81
N ILE A 74 -5.47 18.49 -4.66
CA ILE A 74 -5.21 19.49 -5.68
C ILE A 74 -6.38 19.54 -6.67
N ILE A 75 -6.83 18.38 -7.11
CA ILE A 75 -7.93 18.29 -8.06
C ILE A 75 -9.22 18.86 -7.46
N GLU A 76 -9.48 18.53 -6.19
CA GLU A 76 -10.69 19.00 -5.52
C GLU A 76 -10.71 20.50 -5.27
N ASN A 77 -9.54 21.10 -5.16
CA ASN A 77 -9.43 22.54 -4.92
C ASN A 77 -9.51 23.40 -6.19
N GLU A 78 -9.57 22.76 -7.31
CA GLU A 78 -9.78 23.44 -8.58
C GLU A 78 -11.25 23.63 -8.83
#